data_25db46b8a757ff4e8b4967b8987c45e8
#
_entry.id   25db46b8a757ff4e8b4967b8987c45e8
#
_cell.length_a   1.000
_cell.length_b   1.000
_cell.length_c   1.000
_cell.angle_alpha   90.00
_cell.angle_beta   90.00
_cell.angle_gamma   90.00
#
_symmetry.space_group_name_H-M   'P 1'
#
loop_
_entity.id
_entity.type
_entity.pdbx_description
1 polymer ?
#
loop_
_entity_poly.entity_id
_entity_poly.type
_entity_poly.pdbx_seq_one_letter_code
_entity_poly.pdbx_strand_id
1 'polypeptide(L)'
;PPVSASATTAPGHAHTPTGRKDYAQARALTLDEIKRVVEDYRKAGENAKKAGFDGVQLHGANGYLIDQFLRRSTNLREDEYGGSAENRSRLLGEVLDVLIDVWGADRVGLRLSPNGETQGADDPDPAETFGAAAKVAQDRKIAFLELRQPGPDGTFGNTDVPQQDAHIRGIYTGPLVLNSDYGPEDAAKDVESGRADAISFGRPFISNPDLPTRIAKGAHLAENVNVPQSWYLPGAEGYIDYPTLEEETAETA
;
A
#
# COMPACT_ATOMS: atom_id res chain seq x y z
N PRO A 1 -20.91 -3.23 13.31
CA PRO A 1 -19.60 -2.68 13.64
C PRO A 1 -18.56 -3.10 12.59
N PRO A 2 -17.47 -2.34 12.43
CA PRO A 2 -16.37 -2.77 11.59
C PRO A 2 -15.75 -4.06 12.13
N VAL A 3 -14.98 -4.76 11.30
CA VAL A 3 -14.28 -5.99 11.68
C VAL A 3 -12.77 -5.79 11.55
N SER A 4 -12.00 -6.52 12.37
CA SER A 4 -10.53 -6.49 12.39
C SER A 4 -9.97 -7.83 12.87
N ALA A 5 -8.64 -7.92 13.01
CA ALA A 5 -7.99 -9.05 13.66
C ALA A 5 -8.45 -9.20 15.11
N SER A 6 -8.60 -8.09 15.83
CA SER A 6 -9.03 -8.05 17.24
C SER A 6 -9.96 -6.88 17.49
N ALA A 7 -10.58 -6.84 18.69
CA ALA A 7 -11.49 -5.77 19.08
C ALA A 7 -10.74 -4.51 19.50
N THR A 8 -10.11 -3.83 18.54
CA THR A 8 -9.39 -2.57 18.72
C THR A 8 -10.17 -1.39 18.15
N THR A 9 -9.77 -0.17 18.50
CA THR A 9 -10.35 1.07 17.97
C THR A 9 -9.23 1.92 17.37
N ALA A 10 -9.35 2.31 16.11
CA ALA A 10 -8.41 3.24 15.50
C ALA A 10 -8.50 4.62 16.20
N PRO A 11 -7.38 5.33 16.40
CA PRO A 11 -7.39 6.70 16.94
C PRO A 11 -7.96 7.67 15.91
N GLY A 12 -8.53 8.78 16.39
CA GLY A 12 -9.04 9.85 15.53
C GLY A 12 -10.51 9.68 15.16
N HIS A 13 -10.89 10.20 14.00
CA HIS A 13 -12.28 10.34 13.59
C HIS A 13 -12.49 9.91 12.14
N ALA A 14 -13.63 9.30 11.86
CA ALA A 14 -14.10 9.07 10.50
C ALA A 14 -14.75 10.34 9.93
N HIS A 15 -14.42 10.69 8.69
CA HIS A 15 -15.14 11.71 7.94
C HIS A 15 -16.40 11.08 7.33
N THR A 16 -17.56 11.61 7.70
CA THR A 16 -18.86 11.13 7.22
C THR A 16 -19.64 12.26 6.55
N PRO A 17 -20.66 11.95 5.72
CA PRO A 17 -21.52 13.00 5.15
C PRO A 17 -22.19 13.89 6.18
N THR A 18 -22.31 13.45 7.43
CA THR A 18 -22.90 14.18 8.54
C THR A 18 -21.87 14.78 9.53
N GLY A 19 -20.60 14.90 9.10
CA GLY A 19 -19.49 15.45 9.89
C GLY A 19 -18.53 14.37 10.44
N ARG A 20 -17.61 14.80 11.30
CA ARG A 20 -16.64 13.91 11.95
C ARG A 20 -17.33 13.08 13.03
N LYS A 21 -17.01 11.79 13.08
CA LYS A 21 -17.48 10.86 14.12
C LYS A 21 -16.32 10.02 14.60
N ASP A 22 -16.31 9.72 15.91
CA ASP A 22 -15.34 8.79 16.49
C ASP A 22 -15.43 7.43 15.82
N TYR A 23 -14.28 6.77 15.64
CA TYR A 23 -14.27 5.41 15.16
C TYR A 23 -14.96 4.48 16.13
N ALA A 24 -15.82 3.60 15.62
CA ALA A 24 -16.41 2.53 16.41
C ALA A 24 -15.38 1.44 16.69
N GLN A 25 -15.45 0.81 17.86
CA GLN A 25 -14.65 -0.36 18.16
C GLN A 25 -14.95 -1.46 17.14
N ALA A 26 -13.89 -2.04 16.57
CA ALA A 26 -14.00 -3.19 15.70
C ALA A 26 -14.38 -4.44 16.49
N ARG A 27 -14.99 -5.40 15.80
CA ARG A 27 -15.20 -6.75 16.31
C ARG A 27 -14.14 -7.68 15.69
N ALA A 28 -13.58 -8.57 16.50
CA ALA A 28 -12.69 -9.59 15.97
C ALA A 28 -13.43 -10.52 14.99
N LEU A 29 -12.81 -10.83 13.85
CA LEU A 29 -13.29 -11.87 12.94
C LEU A 29 -13.20 -13.25 13.60
N THR A 30 -14.24 -14.07 13.44
CA THR A 30 -14.19 -15.50 13.77
C THR A 30 -13.39 -16.26 12.71
N LEU A 31 -12.96 -17.49 13.01
CA LEU A 31 -12.22 -18.32 12.04
C LEU A 31 -13.02 -18.58 10.75
N ASP A 32 -14.33 -18.78 10.87
CA ASP A 32 -15.19 -18.99 9.69
C ASP A 32 -15.39 -17.69 8.89
N GLU A 33 -15.39 -16.54 9.55
CA GLU A 33 -15.43 -15.25 8.86
C GLU A 33 -14.12 -14.94 8.15
N ILE A 34 -12.97 -15.36 8.69
CA ILE A 34 -11.67 -15.24 8.01
C ILE A 34 -11.69 -16.03 6.70
N LYS A 35 -12.16 -17.28 6.72
CA LYS A 35 -12.31 -18.09 5.50
C LYS A 35 -13.22 -17.41 4.45
N ARG A 36 -14.32 -16.80 4.91
CA ARG A 36 -15.20 -16.04 4.01
C ARG A 36 -14.48 -14.83 3.43
N VAL A 37 -13.71 -14.10 4.23
CA VAL A 37 -12.92 -12.94 3.76
C VAL A 37 -11.91 -13.38 2.71
N VAL A 38 -11.22 -14.50 2.88
CA VAL A 38 -10.30 -15.05 1.85
C VAL A 38 -11.06 -15.32 0.55
N GLU A 39 -12.27 -15.89 0.62
CA GLU A 39 -13.09 -16.13 -0.58
C GLU A 39 -13.62 -14.83 -1.20
N ASP A 40 -13.91 -13.81 -0.40
CA ASP A 40 -14.26 -12.47 -0.90
C ASP A 40 -13.11 -11.84 -1.71
N TYR A 41 -11.84 -12.04 -1.30
CA TYR A 41 -10.66 -11.65 -2.09
C TYR A 41 -10.54 -12.44 -3.40
N ARG A 42 -10.80 -13.76 -3.39
CA ARG A 42 -10.88 -14.58 -4.62
C ARG A 42 -11.88 -13.97 -5.60
N LYS A 43 -13.08 -13.71 -5.13
CA LYS A 43 -14.15 -13.14 -5.95
C LYS A 43 -13.79 -11.73 -6.48
N ALA A 44 -13.13 -10.92 -5.67
CA ALA A 44 -12.63 -9.60 -6.11
C ALA A 44 -11.60 -9.76 -7.24
N GLY A 45 -10.66 -10.70 -7.10
CA GLY A 45 -9.69 -11.05 -8.14
C GLY A 45 -10.34 -11.51 -9.45
N GLU A 46 -11.36 -12.38 -9.36
CA GLU A 46 -12.14 -12.82 -10.53
C GLU A 46 -12.89 -11.65 -11.21
N ASN A 47 -13.46 -10.76 -10.42
CA ASN A 47 -14.18 -9.59 -10.94
C ASN A 47 -13.22 -8.62 -11.63
N ALA A 48 -12.03 -8.39 -11.07
CA ALA A 48 -10.99 -7.59 -11.71
C ALA A 48 -10.59 -8.19 -13.06
N LYS A 49 -10.40 -9.53 -13.13
CA LYS A 49 -10.08 -10.24 -14.37
C LYS A 49 -11.20 -10.09 -15.43
N LYS A 50 -12.46 -10.22 -15.00
CA LYS A 50 -13.61 -10.00 -15.88
C LYS A 50 -13.73 -8.54 -16.37
N ALA A 51 -13.29 -7.59 -15.56
CA ALA A 51 -13.26 -6.17 -15.92
C ALA A 51 -12.12 -5.79 -16.89
N GLY A 52 -11.21 -6.74 -17.21
CA GLY A 52 -10.14 -6.54 -18.19
C GLY A 52 -8.84 -5.96 -17.61
N PHE A 53 -8.63 -6.02 -16.29
CA PHE A 53 -7.33 -5.67 -15.70
C PHE A 53 -6.26 -6.71 -16.09
N ASP A 54 -4.98 -6.31 -16.07
CA ASP A 54 -3.83 -7.14 -16.39
C ASP A 54 -3.26 -7.91 -15.18
N GLY A 55 -3.61 -7.50 -13.99
CA GLY A 55 -3.18 -8.08 -12.72
C GLY A 55 -3.83 -7.36 -11.53
N VAL A 56 -3.47 -7.77 -10.32
CA VAL A 56 -3.97 -7.19 -9.07
C VAL A 56 -2.83 -6.97 -8.07
N GLN A 57 -2.98 -5.98 -7.21
CA GLN A 57 -2.08 -5.75 -6.08
C GLN A 57 -2.86 -5.90 -4.78
N LEU A 58 -2.42 -6.83 -3.91
CA LEU A 58 -2.97 -6.96 -2.57
C LEU A 58 -2.53 -5.78 -1.71
N HIS A 59 -3.49 -5.07 -1.14
CA HIS A 59 -3.20 -3.99 -0.20
C HIS A 59 -3.00 -4.54 1.21
N GLY A 60 -1.75 -4.75 1.60
CA GLY A 60 -1.34 -5.20 2.93
C GLY A 60 -0.70 -4.09 3.78
N ALA A 61 -1.15 -2.84 3.62
CA ALA A 61 -0.49 -1.66 4.13
C ALA A 61 -1.46 -0.69 4.83
N ASN A 62 -0.92 0.37 5.42
CA ASN A 62 -1.61 1.59 5.87
C ASN A 62 -2.72 1.37 6.91
N GLY A 63 -2.58 0.36 7.77
CA GLY A 63 -3.52 0.08 8.85
C GLY A 63 -4.85 -0.55 8.39
N TYR A 64 -4.93 -1.05 7.15
CA TYR A 64 -6.09 -1.79 6.67
C TYR A 64 -6.05 -3.28 7.03
N LEU A 65 -7.04 -4.06 6.66
CA LEU A 65 -7.33 -5.37 7.22
C LEU A 65 -6.11 -6.32 7.27
N ILE A 66 -5.37 -6.45 6.17
CA ILE A 66 -4.18 -7.33 6.14
C ILE A 66 -3.09 -6.80 7.08
N ASP A 67 -2.83 -5.49 7.08
CA ASP A 67 -1.86 -4.84 7.97
C ASP A 67 -2.29 -4.99 9.45
N GLN A 68 -3.60 -4.94 9.75
CA GLN A 68 -4.14 -5.17 11.08
C GLN A 68 -3.90 -6.61 11.58
N PHE A 69 -3.86 -7.60 10.68
CA PHE A 69 -3.47 -8.96 11.05
C PHE A 69 -1.96 -9.11 11.26
N LEU A 70 -1.14 -8.39 10.51
CA LEU A 70 0.32 -8.45 10.62
C LEU A 70 0.82 -7.86 11.94
N ARG A 71 0.31 -6.68 12.35
CA ARG A 71 0.89 -5.88 13.43
C ARG A 71 0.40 -6.29 14.82
N ARG A 72 1.32 -6.31 15.78
CA ARG A 72 1.05 -6.70 17.18
C ARG A 72 0.06 -5.78 17.89
N SER A 73 0.04 -4.48 17.59
CA SER A 73 -0.88 -3.53 18.24
C SER A 73 -2.35 -3.79 17.91
N THR A 74 -2.63 -4.36 16.75
CA THR A 74 -3.99 -4.60 16.25
C THR A 74 -4.36 -6.09 16.20
N ASN A 75 -3.38 -6.99 16.29
CA ASN A 75 -3.59 -8.44 16.34
C ASN A 75 -3.25 -9.01 17.73
N LEU A 76 -4.25 -9.10 18.56
CA LEU A 76 -4.18 -9.64 19.94
C LEU A 76 -4.74 -11.08 20.01
N ARG A 77 -4.77 -11.79 18.86
CA ARG A 77 -5.30 -13.16 18.76
C ARG A 77 -4.35 -14.16 19.37
N GLU A 78 -4.94 -15.23 19.92
CA GLU A 78 -4.21 -16.39 20.51
C GLU A 78 -4.40 -17.68 19.69
N ASP A 79 -5.12 -17.59 18.54
CA ASP A 79 -5.32 -18.69 17.60
C ASP A 79 -4.23 -18.72 16.51
N GLU A 80 -4.44 -19.57 15.48
CA GLU A 80 -3.50 -19.74 14.36
C GLU A 80 -3.25 -18.49 13.51
N TYR A 81 -3.98 -17.39 13.72
CA TYR A 81 -3.79 -16.11 13.06
C TYR A 81 -3.13 -15.06 13.98
N GLY A 82 -2.68 -15.43 15.19
CA GLY A 82 -2.09 -14.52 16.17
C GLY A 82 -0.82 -15.05 16.81
N GLY A 83 -0.20 -14.25 17.68
CA GLY A 83 1.03 -14.59 18.38
C GLY A 83 2.28 -14.37 17.53
N SER A 84 2.88 -15.42 16.96
CA SER A 84 4.12 -15.31 16.18
C SER A 84 3.93 -14.54 14.86
N ALA A 85 5.03 -14.00 14.31
CA ALA A 85 4.99 -13.28 13.04
C ALA A 85 4.49 -14.16 11.88
N GLU A 86 4.81 -15.45 11.90
CA GLU A 86 4.33 -16.44 10.93
C GLU A 86 2.81 -16.60 11.01
N ASN A 87 2.26 -16.73 12.21
CA ASN A 87 0.82 -16.85 12.42
C ASN A 87 0.10 -15.56 12.02
N ARG A 88 0.63 -14.40 12.39
CA ARG A 88 0.07 -13.10 11.98
C ARG A 88 0.11 -12.88 10.45
N SER A 89 1.07 -13.51 9.76
CA SER A 89 1.20 -13.48 8.30
C SER A 89 0.34 -14.53 7.58
N ARG A 90 -0.38 -15.39 8.29
CA ARG A 90 -1.19 -16.48 7.71
C ARG A 90 -2.28 -15.95 6.78
N LEU A 91 -3.07 -14.98 7.21
CA LEU A 91 -4.12 -14.38 6.37
C LEU A 91 -3.54 -13.78 5.09
N LEU A 92 -2.40 -13.07 5.17
CA LEU A 92 -1.68 -12.57 4.00
C LEU A 92 -1.37 -13.70 3.02
N GLY A 93 -0.85 -14.83 3.52
CA GLY A 93 -0.52 -15.99 2.69
C GLY A 93 -1.74 -16.60 2.01
N GLU A 94 -2.82 -16.84 2.75
CA GLU A 94 -4.05 -17.42 2.23
C GLU A 94 -4.72 -16.53 1.16
N VAL A 95 -4.70 -15.20 1.36
CA VAL A 95 -5.24 -14.26 0.37
C VAL A 95 -4.35 -14.22 -0.88
N LEU A 96 -3.03 -14.22 -0.75
CA LEU A 96 -2.13 -14.32 -1.91
C LEU A 96 -2.37 -15.63 -2.69
N ASP A 97 -2.56 -16.76 -1.99
CA ASP A 97 -2.82 -18.05 -2.65
C ASP A 97 -4.08 -18.01 -3.52
N VAL A 98 -5.19 -17.48 -3.03
CA VAL A 98 -6.43 -17.40 -3.82
C VAL A 98 -6.33 -16.40 -4.97
N LEU A 99 -5.58 -15.31 -4.81
CA LEU A 99 -5.33 -14.37 -5.91
C LEU A 99 -4.41 -14.99 -6.98
N ILE A 100 -3.39 -15.74 -6.58
CA ILE A 100 -2.49 -16.48 -7.48
C ILE A 100 -3.25 -17.57 -8.24
N ASP A 101 -4.16 -18.29 -7.61
CA ASP A 101 -5.02 -19.28 -8.28
C ASP A 101 -5.83 -18.64 -9.42
N VAL A 102 -6.28 -17.40 -9.26
CA VAL A 102 -7.06 -16.68 -10.28
C VAL A 102 -6.16 -16.10 -11.37
N TRP A 103 -5.00 -15.54 -11.01
CA TRP A 103 -4.20 -14.69 -11.89
C TRP A 103 -2.88 -15.30 -12.37
N GLY A 104 -2.30 -16.25 -11.61
CA GLY A 104 -0.89 -16.60 -11.70
C GLY A 104 -0.03 -15.66 -10.85
N ALA A 105 1.09 -16.17 -10.34
CA ALA A 105 1.96 -15.42 -9.44
C ALA A 105 2.59 -14.17 -10.10
N ASP A 106 2.83 -14.23 -11.39
CA ASP A 106 3.40 -13.15 -12.23
C ASP A 106 2.44 -11.96 -12.47
N ARG A 107 1.20 -12.05 -11.97
CA ARG A 107 0.16 -11.01 -12.09
C ARG A 107 -0.37 -10.54 -10.74
N VAL A 108 0.26 -10.96 -9.64
CA VAL A 108 -0.14 -10.57 -8.28
C VAL A 108 0.99 -9.81 -7.61
N GLY A 109 0.76 -8.53 -7.30
CA GLY A 109 1.64 -7.71 -6.46
C GLY A 109 1.17 -7.66 -5.01
N LEU A 110 2.05 -7.22 -4.12
CA LEU A 110 1.75 -6.95 -2.72
C LEU A 110 2.27 -5.57 -2.34
N ARG A 111 1.49 -4.80 -1.59
CA ARG A 111 1.95 -3.56 -0.96
C ARG A 111 1.98 -3.68 0.54
N LEU A 112 3.12 -3.27 1.16
CA LEU A 112 3.33 -3.23 2.61
C LEU A 112 3.77 -1.82 3.04
N SER A 113 3.58 -1.50 4.33
CA SER A 113 4.00 -0.22 4.93
C SER A 113 4.75 -0.47 6.25
N PRO A 114 6.00 -0.97 6.20
CA PRO A 114 6.72 -1.45 7.38
C PRO A 114 7.13 -0.34 8.35
N ASN A 115 7.11 0.92 7.91
CA ASN A 115 7.63 2.03 8.68
C ASN A 115 6.50 2.86 9.31
N GLY A 116 6.52 2.90 10.64
CA GLY A 116 5.70 3.79 11.45
C GLY A 116 4.25 3.37 11.64
N GLU A 117 3.64 4.02 12.59
CA GLU A 117 2.23 3.87 12.93
C GLU A 117 1.32 4.44 11.84
N THR A 118 0.24 3.74 11.54
CA THR A 118 -0.83 4.23 10.70
C THR A 118 -2.17 3.80 11.26
N GLN A 119 -3.03 4.75 11.62
CA GLN A 119 -4.37 4.50 12.17
C GLN A 119 -4.38 3.58 13.41
N GLY A 120 -3.36 3.70 14.27
CA GLY A 120 -3.20 2.86 15.47
C GLY A 120 -2.62 1.48 15.19
N ALA A 121 -2.35 1.14 13.94
CA ALA A 121 -1.62 -0.07 13.59
C ALA A 121 -0.11 0.20 13.67
N ASP A 122 0.54 -0.39 14.68
CA ASP A 122 1.97 -0.26 14.96
C ASP A 122 2.58 -1.61 15.32
N ASP A 123 3.89 -1.72 15.25
CA ASP A 123 4.62 -2.90 15.64
C ASP A 123 5.95 -2.53 16.31
N PRO A 124 6.25 -3.07 17.51
CA PRO A 124 7.50 -2.80 18.20
C PRO A 124 8.72 -3.45 17.52
N ASP A 125 8.50 -4.45 16.66
CA ASP A 125 9.55 -5.12 15.88
C ASP A 125 9.12 -5.26 14.41
N PRO A 126 9.18 -4.17 13.63
CA PRO A 126 8.81 -4.21 12.23
C PRO A 126 9.72 -5.11 11.39
N ALA A 127 10.97 -5.34 11.79
CA ALA A 127 11.87 -6.23 11.07
C ALA A 127 11.38 -7.69 11.13
N GLU A 128 11.00 -8.19 12.31
CA GLU A 128 10.43 -9.51 12.46
C GLU A 128 9.11 -9.65 11.68
N THR A 129 8.19 -8.72 11.89
CA THR A 129 6.83 -8.79 11.32
C THR A 129 6.86 -8.69 9.78
N PHE A 130 7.55 -7.70 9.24
CA PHE A 130 7.59 -7.50 7.79
C PHE A 130 8.63 -8.39 7.09
N GLY A 131 9.61 -8.92 7.83
CA GLY A 131 10.47 -10.02 7.36
C GLY A 131 9.66 -11.29 7.10
N ALA A 132 8.76 -11.67 8.02
CA ALA A 132 7.84 -12.80 7.82
C ALA A 132 6.89 -12.56 6.63
N ALA A 133 6.32 -11.36 6.49
CA ALA A 133 5.48 -11.00 5.34
C ALA A 133 6.26 -11.04 4.01
N ALA A 134 7.49 -10.55 3.99
CA ALA A 134 8.37 -10.62 2.82
C ALA A 134 8.71 -12.07 2.44
N LYS A 135 8.91 -12.94 3.43
CA LYS A 135 9.11 -14.37 3.19
C LYS A 135 7.87 -15.03 2.58
N VAL A 136 6.67 -14.67 3.03
CA VAL A 136 5.40 -15.14 2.43
C VAL A 136 5.33 -14.76 0.95
N ALA A 137 5.73 -13.53 0.60
CA ALA A 137 5.79 -13.06 -0.78
C ALA A 137 6.87 -13.78 -1.61
N GLN A 138 8.06 -13.98 -1.03
CA GLN A 138 9.18 -14.68 -1.67
C GLN A 138 8.83 -16.13 -1.99
N ASP A 139 8.24 -16.85 -1.06
CA ASP A 139 7.89 -18.26 -1.23
C ASP A 139 6.87 -18.47 -2.38
N ARG A 140 6.03 -17.46 -2.65
CA ARG A 140 5.02 -17.45 -3.70
C ARG A 140 5.49 -16.84 -5.03
N LYS A 141 6.68 -16.24 -5.05
CA LYS A 141 7.28 -15.63 -6.25
C LYS A 141 6.32 -14.66 -6.95
N ILE A 142 5.69 -13.79 -6.17
CA ILE A 142 4.75 -12.79 -6.70
C ILE A 142 5.43 -11.83 -7.68
N ALA A 143 4.63 -11.15 -8.51
CA ALA A 143 5.11 -10.26 -9.55
C ALA A 143 6.02 -9.14 -9.04
N PHE A 144 5.64 -8.51 -7.93
CA PHE A 144 6.44 -7.48 -7.26
C PHE A 144 5.99 -7.25 -5.82
N LEU A 145 6.89 -6.74 -5.01
CA LEU A 145 6.61 -6.22 -3.67
C LEU A 145 6.79 -4.71 -3.67
N GLU A 146 5.77 -3.96 -3.27
CA GLU A 146 5.85 -2.51 -3.08
C GLU A 146 5.94 -2.17 -1.60
N LEU A 147 6.90 -1.34 -1.23
CA LEU A 147 7.07 -0.83 0.14
C LEU A 147 6.78 0.67 0.18
N ARG A 148 5.81 1.06 1.01
CA ARG A 148 5.66 2.45 1.38
C ARG A 148 6.68 2.80 2.44
N GLN A 149 7.60 3.70 2.11
CA GLN A 149 8.58 4.26 3.03
C GLN A 149 7.99 5.44 3.83
N PRO A 150 8.58 5.86 4.95
CA PRO A 150 8.25 7.14 5.54
C PRO A 150 8.70 8.26 4.60
N GLY A 151 7.84 9.27 4.42
CA GLY A 151 8.23 10.49 3.71
C GLY A 151 9.27 11.29 4.51
N PRO A 152 10.01 12.20 3.86
CA PRO A 152 11.02 13.03 4.52
C PRO A 152 10.44 13.89 5.66
N ASP A 153 9.16 14.23 5.58
CA ASP A 153 8.44 15.04 6.57
C ASP A 153 7.61 14.19 7.55
N GLY A 154 7.76 12.87 7.54
CA GLY A 154 6.95 11.96 8.35
C GLY A 154 5.47 11.93 7.96
N THR A 155 5.12 12.35 6.75
CA THR A 155 3.72 12.54 6.29
C THR A 155 2.87 11.28 6.39
N PHE A 156 3.48 10.10 6.23
CA PHE A 156 2.81 8.80 6.30
C PHE A 156 3.68 7.78 7.03
N GLY A 157 4.09 8.07 8.23
CA GLY A 157 4.88 7.17 9.03
C GLY A 157 5.81 7.92 9.97
N ASN A 158 6.34 7.24 10.95
CA ASN A 158 7.31 7.80 11.86
C ASN A 158 8.70 7.73 11.23
N THR A 159 9.37 8.88 11.10
CA THR A 159 10.74 8.98 10.58
C THR A 159 11.78 8.40 11.55
N ASP A 160 11.44 8.24 12.82
CA ASP A 160 12.32 7.66 13.84
C ASP A 160 12.46 6.13 13.72
N VAL A 161 11.55 5.49 12.96
CA VAL A 161 11.60 4.05 12.72
C VAL A 161 12.57 3.76 11.57
N PRO A 162 13.59 2.90 11.77
CA PRO A 162 14.54 2.55 10.72
C PRO A 162 13.83 1.98 9.49
N GLN A 163 14.26 2.40 8.31
CA GLN A 163 13.75 1.88 7.04
C GLN A 163 13.99 0.37 6.96
N GLN A 164 13.00 -0.37 6.45
CA GLN A 164 13.04 -1.83 6.40
C GLN A 164 13.38 -2.38 5.01
N ASP A 165 13.57 -1.52 4.02
CA ASP A 165 13.83 -1.92 2.63
C ASP A 165 15.07 -2.80 2.47
N ALA A 166 16.19 -2.47 3.10
CA ALA A 166 17.40 -3.28 3.05
C ALA A 166 17.22 -4.66 3.71
N HIS A 167 16.51 -4.72 4.85
CA HIS A 167 16.18 -5.97 5.51
C HIS A 167 15.28 -6.84 4.64
N ILE A 168 14.21 -6.25 4.09
CA ILE A 168 13.25 -6.93 3.21
C ILE A 168 13.91 -7.37 1.91
N ARG A 169 14.79 -6.54 1.32
CA ARG A 169 15.57 -6.93 0.12
C ARG A 169 16.47 -8.14 0.38
N GLY A 170 16.98 -8.32 1.59
CA GLY A 170 17.73 -9.53 1.98
C GLY A 170 16.90 -10.82 1.99
N ILE A 171 15.57 -10.71 2.03
CA ILE A 171 14.62 -11.83 2.08
C ILE A 171 13.92 -12.00 0.71
N TYR A 172 13.41 -10.90 0.15
CA TYR A 172 12.66 -10.89 -1.11
C TYR A 172 13.57 -10.51 -2.28
N THR A 173 13.79 -11.45 -3.18
CA THR A 173 14.70 -11.32 -4.33
C THR A 173 14.01 -10.97 -5.65
N GLY A 174 12.68 -10.89 -5.65
CA GLY A 174 11.87 -10.46 -6.79
C GLY A 174 11.89 -8.93 -6.98
N PRO A 175 11.15 -8.41 -7.97
CA PRO A 175 11.05 -6.97 -8.21
C PRO A 175 10.54 -6.22 -6.99
N LEU A 176 11.34 -5.23 -6.51
CA LEU A 176 11.03 -4.38 -5.37
C LEU A 176 10.73 -2.96 -5.85
N VAL A 177 9.54 -2.48 -5.51
CA VAL A 177 9.10 -1.12 -5.79
C VAL A 177 9.12 -0.31 -4.50
N LEU A 178 9.76 0.85 -4.49
CA LEU A 178 9.67 1.77 -3.36
C LEU A 178 8.70 2.91 -3.67
N ASN A 179 8.00 3.33 -2.63
CA ASN A 179 7.03 4.41 -2.68
C ASN A 179 7.20 5.33 -1.48
N SER A 180 7.26 6.61 -1.73
CA SER A 180 7.14 7.71 -0.77
C SER A 180 7.06 9.03 -1.54
N ASP A 181 7.50 10.11 -0.94
CA ASP A 181 7.56 11.44 -1.55
C ASP A 181 8.85 11.63 -2.38
N TYR A 182 9.09 10.70 -3.31
CA TYR A 182 10.27 10.74 -4.18
C TYR A 182 10.21 11.91 -5.18
N GLY A 183 11.32 12.65 -5.26
CA GLY A 183 11.62 13.45 -6.43
C GLY A 183 12.23 12.59 -7.55
N PRO A 184 12.20 13.06 -8.82
CA PRO A 184 12.76 12.30 -9.96
C PRO A 184 14.23 11.90 -9.79
N GLU A 185 15.06 12.81 -9.24
CA GLU A 185 16.49 12.57 -9.04
C GLU A 185 16.78 11.49 -8.00
N ASP A 186 16.07 11.50 -6.87
CA ASP A 186 16.24 10.48 -5.83
C ASP A 186 15.68 9.14 -6.26
N ALA A 187 14.59 9.15 -7.03
CA ALA A 187 14.05 7.94 -7.66
C ALA A 187 15.08 7.29 -8.60
N ALA A 188 15.73 8.10 -9.46
CA ALA A 188 16.76 7.60 -10.36
C ALA A 188 17.95 7.00 -9.59
N LYS A 189 18.44 7.68 -8.54
CA LYS A 189 19.54 7.18 -7.70
C LYS A 189 19.23 5.84 -7.05
N ASP A 190 18.02 5.66 -6.51
CA ASP A 190 17.65 4.43 -5.83
C ASP A 190 17.51 3.25 -6.80
N VAL A 191 17.06 3.50 -8.03
CA VAL A 191 17.04 2.49 -9.10
C VAL A 191 18.46 2.18 -9.61
N GLU A 192 19.27 3.18 -9.90
CA GLU A 192 20.65 3.02 -10.39
C GLU A 192 21.55 2.30 -9.36
N SER A 193 21.35 2.56 -8.07
CA SER A 193 22.08 1.87 -7.00
C SER A 193 21.66 0.42 -6.76
N GLY A 194 20.53 -0.01 -7.34
CA GLY A 194 19.93 -1.33 -7.12
C GLY A 194 19.19 -1.45 -5.77
N ARG A 195 18.96 -0.33 -5.07
CA ARG A 195 18.14 -0.30 -3.85
C ARG A 195 16.68 -0.70 -4.15
N ALA A 196 16.17 -0.26 -5.30
CA ALA A 196 14.86 -0.62 -5.83
C ALA A 196 14.96 -1.01 -7.31
N ASP A 197 13.99 -1.77 -7.81
CA ASP A 197 13.85 -2.07 -9.25
C ASP A 197 12.96 -1.02 -9.94
N ALA A 198 12.09 -0.36 -9.17
CA ALA A 198 11.23 0.73 -9.64
C ALA A 198 10.80 1.64 -8.48
N ILE A 199 10.34 2.84 -8.83
CA ILE A 199 9.72 3.78 -7.89
C ILE A 199 8.31 4.07 -8.34
N SER A 200 7.34 4.02 -7.42
CA SER A 200 5.96 4.40 -7.70
C SER A 200 5.68 5.83 -7.23
N PHE A 201 5.01 6.60 -8.09
CA PHE A 201 4.60 7.97 -7.82
C PHE A 201 3.08 8.05 -7.69
N GLY A 202 2.58 8.71 -6.65
CA GLY A 202 1.15 8.97 -6.47
C GLY A 202 0.80 10.45 -6.72
N ARG A 203 1.08 11.31 -5.74
CA ARG A 203 0.69 12.72 -5.76
C ARG A 203 1.16 13.50 -7.00
N PRO A 204 2.42 13.38 -7.44
CA PRO A 204 2.86 14.09 -8.64
C PRO A 204 2.07 13.69 -9.90
N PHE A 205 1.53 12.48 -9.94
CA PHE A 205 0.74 12.00 -11.08
C PHE A 205 -0.62 12.68 -11.20
N ILE A 206 -1.18 13.21 -10.09
CA ILE A 206 -2.47 13.89 -10.11
C ILE A 206 -2.39 15.15 -10.99
N SER A 207 -1.36 15.97 -10.81
CA SER A 207 -1.17 17.22 -11.56
C SER A 207 -0.31 17.08 -12.82
N ASN A 208 0.24 15.89 -13.09
CA ASN A 208 1.07 15.62 -14.26
C ASN A 208 0.61 14.30 -14.90
N PRO A 209 -0.45 14.32 -15.75
CA PRO A 209 -1.00 13.10 -16.34
C PRO A 209 0.01 12.36 -17.24
N ASP A 210 1.03 13.06 -17.74
CA ASP A 210 2.15 12.57 -18.52
C ASP A 210 3.48 12.55 -17.74
N LEU A 211 3.43 12.33 -16.42
CA LEU A 211 4.59 12.38 -15.51
C LEU A 211 5.84 11.63 -16.03
N PRO A 212 5.75 10.39 -16.56
CA PRO A 212 6.93 9.71 -17.08
C PRO A 212 7.59 10.46 -18.24
N THR A 213 6.81 11.08 -19.11
CA THR A 213 7.30 11.90 -20.22
C THR A 213 8.01 13.15 -19.71
N ARG A 214 7.43 13.83 -18.73
CA ARG A 214 8.02 15.03 -18.11
C ARG A 214 9.36 14.68 -17.44
N ILE A 215 9.41 13.61 -16.66
CA ILE A 215 10.64 13.13 -16.02
C ILE A 215 11.72 12.81 -17.08
N ALA A 216 11.36 12.02 -18.11
CA ALA A 216 12.30 11.64 -19.16
C ALA A 216 12.88 12.82 -19.94
N LYS A 217 12.11 13.91 -20.08
CA LYS A 217 12.53 15.14 -20.75
C LYS A 217 13.19 16.16 -19.83
N GLY A 218 13.26 15.93 -18.52
CA GLY A 218 13.66 16.93 -17.53
C GLY A 218 12.77 18.17 -17.54
N ALA A 219 11.47 18.01 -17.89
CA ALA A 219 10.53 19.10 -17.98
C ALA A 219 10.00 19.49 -16.60
N HIS A 220 9.46 20.72 -16.50
CA HIS A 220 8.81 21.20 -15.28
C HIS A 220 7.65 20.28 -14.86
N LEU A 221 7.55 20.00 -13.57
CA LEU A 221 6.41 19.31 -12.98
C LEU A 221 5.46 20.34 -12.38
N ALA A 222 4.18 20.26 -12.78
CA ALA A 222 3.14 21.08 -12.19
C ALA A 222 2.97 20.72 -10.70
N GLU A 223 2.89 21.74 -9.86
CA GLU A 223 2.67 21.56 -8.42
C GLU A 223 1.22 21.17 -8.13
N ASN A 224 1.03 20.34 -7.13
CA ASN A 224 -0.29 20.02 -6.58
C ASN A 224 -0.78 21.17 -5.70
N VAL A 225 -1.31 22.23 -6.31
CA VAL A 225 -1.69 23.47 -5.59
C VAL A 225 -2.92 23.33 -4.69
N ASN A 226 -3.77 22.32 -4.88
CA ASN A 226 -5.03 22.14 -4.14
C ASN A 226 -5.05 20.92 -3.19
N VAL A 227 -3.95 20.63 -2.56
CA VAL A 227 -3.76 19.49 -1.66
C VAL A 227 -4.36 19.77 -0.28
N PRO A 228 -5.10 18.88 0.33
CA PRO A 228 -5.70 17.62 -0.14
C PRO A 228 -7.17 17.76 -0.56
N GLN A 229 -7.68 18.99 -0.65
CA GLN A 229 -9.13 19.25 -0.78
C GLN A 229 -9.68 18.75 -2.12
N SER A 230 -8.95 18.92 -3.23
CA SER A 230 -9.42 18.54 -4.57
C SER A 230 -9.37 17.03 -4.84
N TRP A 231 -8.51 16.29 -4.19
CA TRP A 231 -8.31 14.85 -4.49
C TRP A 231 -9.50 13.96 -4.14
N TYR A 232 -10.35 14.41 -3.23
CA TYR A 232 -11.49 13.67 -2.71
C TYR A 232 -12.83 14.37 -2.94
N LEU A 233 -12.84 15.48 -3.71
CA LEU A 233 -14.08 16.17 -4.07
C LEU A 233 -14.74 15.48 -5.29
N PRO A 234 -16.06 15.50 -5.38
CA PRO A 234 -16.74 15.05 -6.59
C PRO A 234 -16.51 16.08 -7.72
N GLY A 235 -16.11 15.62 -8.89
CA GLY A 235 -15.92 16.46 -10.07
C GLY A 235 -14.58 16.26 -10.75
N ALA A 236 -14.39 16.99 -11.84
CA ALA A 236 -13.19 16.93 -12.67
C ALA A 236 -12.10 17.88 -12.18
N GLU A 237 -12.50 19.02 -11.61
CA GLU A 237 -11.62 20.13 -11.24
C GLU A 237 -10.55 19.70 -10.24
N GLY A 238 -9.29 19.88 -10.62
CA GLY A 238 -8.13 19.53 -9.80
C GLY A 238 -7.88 18.03 -9.68
N TYR A 239 -8.53 17.20 -10.51
CA TYR A 239 -8.40 15.76 -10.50
C TYR A 239 -8.09 15.16 -11.87
N ILE A 240 -8.79 15.57 -12.93
CA ILE A 240 -8.61 15.04 -14.30
C ILE A 240 -8.47 16.14 -15.36
N ASP A 241 -8.30 17.38 -14.98
CA ASP A 241 -8.27 18.55 -15.86
C ASP A 241 -6.88 19.21 -15.96
N TYR A 242 -5.84 18.56 -15.42
CA TYR A 242 -4.48 19.06 -15.58
C TYR A 242 -3.97 18.78 -17.00
N PRO A 243 -3.33 19.78 -17.66
CA PRO A 243 -2.82 19.63 -19.00
C PRO A 243 -1.56 18.75 -19.06
N THR A 244 -1.38 18.08 -20.18
CA THR A 244 -0.11 17.45 -20.54
C THR A 244 0.93 18.51 -20.94
N LEU A 245 2.20 18.16 -21.00
CA LEU A 245 3.28 19.05 -21.45
C LEU A 245 3.05 19.54 -22.90
N GLU A 246 2.44 18.71 -23.74
CA GLU A 246 2.13 19.06 -25.13
C GLU A 246 1.02 20.12 -25.19
N GLU A 247 -0.03 19.97 -24.39
CA GLU A 247 -1.12 20.95 -24.30
C GLU A 247 -0.64 22.29 -23.75
N GLU A 248 0.19 22.31 -22.68
CA GLU A 248 0.79 23.53 -22.13
C GLU A 248 1.64 24.30 -23.17
N THR A 249 2.41 23.58 -23.98
CA THR A 249 3.26 24.20 -25.01
C THR A 249 2.45 24.71 -26.18
N ALA A 250 1.32 24.11 -26.51
CA ALA A 250 0.43 24.56 -27.58
C ALA A 250 -0.33 25.85 -27.22
N GLU A 251 -0.67 26.04 -25.93
CA GLU A 251 -1.36 27.26 -25.45
C GLU A 251 -0.42 28.49 -25.39
N THR A 252 0.91 28.27 -25.35
CA THR A 252 1.90 29.33 -25.26
C THR A 252 2.53 29.73 -26.61
N ALA A 253 2.19 29.03 -27.70
CA ALA A 253 2.68 29.26 -29.06
C ALA A 253 1.68 30.05 -29.93
#